data_4149936fb3e46723572a5be0909f28e0
#
_entry.id   4149936fb3e46723572a5be0909f28e0
#
_cell.length_a   1.000
_cell.length_b   1.000
_cell.length_c   1.000
_cell.angle_alpha   90.00
_cell.angle_beta   90.00
_cell.angle_gamma   90.00
#
_symmetry.space_group_name_H-M   'P 1'
#
loop_
_entity.id
_entity.type
_entity.pdbx_description
1 polymer ?
#
loop_
_entity_poly.entity_id
_entity_poly.type
_entity_poly.pdbx_seq_one_letter_code
_entity_poly.pdbx_strand_id
1 'polypeptide(L)' 'MDYVARTPQQLGAVLKGTRKQRGLSQAEIGVKAGFAQPKISLIESHTATTSIEILYKTISALGLELVLRDKPAVKTKDW' A
#
# COMPACT_ATOMS: atom_id res chain seq x y z
N MET A 1 10.49 7.70 -7.35
CA MET A 1 10.45 6.32 -7.84
C MET A 1 9.02 5.83 -7.89
N ASP A 2 8.64 5.20 -8.98
CA ASP A 2 7.29 4.68 -9.13
C ASP A 2 7.25 3.19 -8.82
N TYR A 3 6.17 2.78 -8.20
CA TYR A 3 5.89 1.37 -7.94
C TYR A 3 4.64 0.98 -8.70
N VAL A 4 4.69 -0.12 -9.43
CA VAL A 4 3.53 -0.63 -10.16
C VAL A 4 2.90 -1.76 -9.36
N ALA A 5 1.64 -1.60 -9.01
CA ALA A 5 0.85 -2.63 -8.33
C ALA A 5 -0.42 -2.86 -9.14
N ARG A 6 -0.60 -4.07 -9.63
CA ARG A 6 -1.74 -4.43 -10.48
C ARG A 6 -2.74 -5.33 -9.78
N THR A 7 -2.42 -5.77 -8.58
CA THR A 7 -3.30 -6.58 -7.76
C THR A 7 -3.24 -6.10 -6.32
N PRO A 8 -4.24 -6.40 -5.48
CA PRO A 8 -4.17 -6.04 -4.07
C PRO A 8 -2.95 -6.62 -3.37
N GLN A 9 -2.55 -7.85 -3.70
CA GLN A 9 -1.38 -8.48 -3.13
C GLN A 9 -0.10 -7.71 -3.49
N GLN A 10 0.00 -7.27 -4.73
CA GLN A 10 1.13 -6.44 -5.16
C GLN A 10 1.15 -5.11 -4.43
N LEU A 11 0.00 -4.48 -4.25
CA LEU A 11 -0.10 -3.24 -3.49
C LEU A 11 0.36 -3.44 -2.06
N GLY A 12 -0.09 -4.51 -1.40
CA GLY A 12 0.35 -4.85 -0.05
C GLY A 12 1.87 -5.02 0.04
N ALA A 13 2.47 -5.69 -0.94
CA ALA A 13 3.91 -5.87 -1.00
C ALA A 13 4.64 -4.53 -1.17
N VAL A 14 4.10 -3.61 -1.99
CA VAL A 14 4.66 -2.27 -2.17
C VAL A 14 4.61 -1.49 -0.85
N LEU A 15 3.47 -1.52 -0.15
CA LEU A 15 3.33 -0.83 1.12
C LEU A 15 4.34 -1.33 2.14
N LYS A 16 4.44 -2.64 2.30
CA LYS A 16 5.38 -3.27 3.23
C LYS A 16 6.83 -2.98 2.84
N GLY A 17 7.17 -3.14 1.56
CA GLY A 17 8.51 -2.91 1.07
C GLY A 17 8.95 -1.46 1.24
N THR A 18 8.07 -0.51 0.95
CA THR A 18 8.35 0.92 1.13
C THR A 18 8.57 1.25 2.60
N ARG A 19 7.72 0.69 3.47
CA ARG A 19 7.85 0.88 4.92
C ARG A 19 9.24 0.43 5.40
N LYS A 20 9.62 -0.80 5.02
CA LYS A 20 10.92 -1.36 5.42
C LYS A 20 12.09 -0.57 4.84
N GLN A 21 11.98 -0.15 3.59
CA GLN A 21 13.02 0.63 2.93
C GLN A 21 13.25 1.97 3.64
N ARG A 22 12.20 2.53 4.24
CA ARG A 22 12.27 3.77 5.01
C ARG A 22 12.62 3.54 6.47
N GLY A 23 12.91 2.30 6.87
CA GLY A 23 13.32 1.97 8.21
C GLY A 23 12.22 2.13 9.26
N LEU A 24 10.96 2.01 8.84
CA LEU A 24 9.80 2.22 9.73
C LEU A 24 9.19 0.89 10.14
N SER A 25 8.82 0.79 11.42
CA SER A 25 8.05 -0.35 11.92
C SER A 25 6.57 -0.19 11.58
N GLN A 26 5.82 -1.28 11.70
CA GLN A 26 4.36 -1.21 11.59
C GLN A 26 3.76 -0.27 12.64
N ALA A 27 4.29 -0.27 13.86
CA ALA A 27 3.83 0.62 14.90
C ALA A 27 4.06 2.09 14.56
N GLU A 28 5.22 2.41 13.98
CA GLU A 28 5.55 3.78 13.58
C GLU A 28 4.63 4.28 12.46
N ILE A 29 4.37 3.45 11.46
CA ILE A 29 3.41 3.81 10.41
C ILE A 29 2.01 3.93 10.99
N GLY A 30 1.64 3.06 11.92
CA GLY A 30 0.35 3.13 12.60
C GLY A 30 0.12 4.49 13.27
N VAL A 31 1.12 5.01 13.95
CA VAL A 31 1.05 6.34 14.57
C VAL A 31 0.79 7.41 13.50
N LYS A 32 1.51 7.37 12.40
CA LYS A 32 1.35 8.35 11.31
C LYS A 32 0.00 8.25 10.62
N ALA A 33 -0.51 7.03 10.42
CA ALA A 33 -1.76 6.80 9.72
C ALA A 33 -2.99 6.88 10.64
N GLY A 34 -2.79 6.85 11.95
CA GLY A 34 -3.88 6.84 12.92
C GLY A 34 -4.45 5.45 13.19
N PHE A 35 -3.64 4.39 13.06
CA PHE A 35 -4.06 3.02 13.28
C PHE A 35 -3.12 2.31 14.25
N ALA A 36 -3.67 1.32 14.98
CA ALA A 36 -2.85 0.43 15.81
C ALA A 36 -2.02 -0.50 14.92
N GLN A 37 -0.89 -0.98 15.46
CA GLN A 37 0.02 -1.86 14.72
C GLN A 37 -0.66 -3.10 14.13
N PRO A 38 -1.57 -3.81 14.83
CA PRO A 38 -2.26 -4.95 14.21
C PRO A 38 -3.05 -4.59 12.97
N LYS A 39 -3.60 -3.37 12.91
CA LYS A 39 -4.32 -2.89 11.72
C LYS A 39 -3.37 -2.72 10.54
N ILE A 40 -2.18 -2.19 10.77
CA ILE A 40 -1.17 -2.05 9.72
C ILE A 40 -0.77 -3.43 9.18
N SER A 41 -0.60 -4.41 10.06
CA SER A 41 -0.30 -5.78 9.65
C SER A 41 -1.37 -6.34 8.71
N LEU A 42 -2.65 -6.11 9.04
CA LEU A 42 -3.77 -6.54 8.20
C LEU A 42 -3.80 -5.80 6.85
N ILE A 43 -3.53 -4.50 6.85
CA ILE A 43 -3.50 -3.71 5.61
C ILE A 43 -2.43 -4.26 4.66
N GLU A 44 -1.26 -4.64 5.18
CA GLU A 44 -0.17 -5.18 4.38
C GLU A 44 -0.44 -6.60 3.88
N SER A 45 -1.08 -7.44 4.69
CA SER A 45 -1.27 -8.86 4.37
C SER A 45 -2.63 -9.19 3.78
N HIS A 46 -3.65 -8.39 4.07
CA HIS A 46 -5.03 -8.59 3.61
C HIS A 46 -5.54 -7.35 2.89
N THR A 47 -4.73 -6.86 1.96
CA THR A 47 -4.98 -5.61 1.26
C THR A 47 -6.30 -5.64 0.49
N ALA A 48 -6.68 -6.79 -0.07
CA ALA A 48 -7.90 -6.93 -0.87
C ALA A 48 -9.17 -6.61 -0.08
N THR A 49 -9.16 -6.79 1.23
CA THR A 49 -10.32 -6.54 2.09
C THR A 49 -10.24 -5.21 2.84
N THR A 50 -9.22 -4.41 2.55
CA THR A 50 -9.03 -3.10 3.16
C THR A 50 -9.78 -2.04 2.37
N SER A 51 -10.49 -1.15 3.06
CA SER A 51 -11.21 -0.07 2.39
C SER A 51 -10.26 0.88 1.70
N ILE A 52 -10.76 1.55 0.65
CA ILE A 52 -9.96 2.53 -0.10
C ILE A 52 -9.54 3.70 0.79
N GLU A 53 -10.40 4.13 1.69
CA GLU A 53 -10.09 5.22 2.62
C GLU A 53 -8.89 4.87 3.51
N ILE A 54 -8.89 3.67 4.06
CA ILE A 54 -7.80 3.19 4.91
C ILE A 54 -6.50 3.06 4.09
N LEU A 55 -6.60 2.58 2.85
CA LEU A 55 -5.45 2.51 1.95
C LEU A 55 -4.86 3.89 1.69
N TYR A 56 -5.68 4.89 1.41
CA TYR A 56 -5.21 6.26 1.19
C TYR A 56 -4.47 6.81 2.42
N LYS A 57 -5.00 6.57 3.61
CA LYS A 57 -4.33 7.02 4.84
C LYS A 57 -2.96 6.36 5.01
N THR A 58 -2.87 5.06 4.72
CA THR A 58 -1.61 4.32 4.82
C THR A 58 -0.61 4.77 3.76
N ILE A 59 -1.06 4.92 2.53
CA ILE A 59 -0.24 5.41 1.42
C ILE A 59 0.34 6.79 1.74
N SER A 60 -0.51 7.69 2.23
CA SER A 60 -0.09 9.04 2.63
C SER A 60 0.92 9.00 3.78
N ALA A 61 0.70 8.15 4.77
CA ALA A 61 1.61 8.02 5.92
C ALA A 61 3.01 7.54 5.49
N LEU A 62 3.08 6.77 4.40
CA LEU A 62 4.35 6.33 3.82
C LEU A 62 5.02 7.38 2.95
N GLY A 63 4.39 8.54 2.76
CA GLY A 63 4.90 9.57 1.87
C GLY A 63 4.73 9.21 0.40
N LEU A 64 3.82 8.31 0.09
CA LEU A 64 3.45 7.93 -1.26
C LEU A 64 2.17 8.64 -1.68
N GLU A 65 1.92 8.66 -2.98
CA GLU A 65 0.64 9.09 -3.52
C GLU A 65 0.14 8.05 -4.51
N LEU A 66 -1.17 7.95 -4.66
CA LEU A 66 -1.77 7.04 -5.63
C LEU A 66 -1.93 7.76 -6.96
N VAL A 67 -1.37 7.16 -8.01
CA VAL A 67 -1.45 7.70 -9.36
C VAL A 67 -2.10 6.66 -10.26
N LEU A 68 -3.05 7.10 -11.07
CA LEU A 68 -3.67 6.26 -12.09
C LEU A 68 -3.11 6.67 -13.44
N ARG A 69 -2.64 5.71 -14.20
CA ARG A 69 -2.13 5.95 -15.55
C ARG A 69 -2.54 4.83 -16.48
N ASP A 70 -2.51 5.09 -17.76
CA ASP A 70 -2.84 4.08 -18.74
C ASP A 70 -1.87 2.92 -18.67
N LYS A 71 -2.39 1.70 -18.77
CA LYS A 71 -1.55 0.52 -18.88
C LYS A 71 -0.85 0.52 -20.25
N PRO A 72 0.34 -0.11 -20.34
CA PRO A 72 0.92 -0.44 -21.64
C PRO A 72 -0.09 -1.26 -22.45
N ALA A 73 -0.02 -1.12 -23.79
CA ALA A 73 -0.95 -1.77 -24.70
C ALA A 73 -0.63 -3.27 -24.81
N VAL A 74 -0.84 -4.01 -23.74
CA VAL A 74 -0.73 -5.47 -23.71
C VAL A 74 -2.05 -6.06 -23.33
N LYS A 75 -2.46 -7.12 -24.00
CA LYS A 75 -3.67 -7.83 -23.63
C LYS A 75 -3.40 -8.66 -22.41
N THR A 76 -4.11 -8.36 -21.33
CA THR A 76 -4.03 -9.10 -20.08
C THR A 76 -5.41 -9.15 -19.45
N LYS A 77 -5.66 -10.20 -18.70
CA LYS A 77 -6.87 -10.33 -17.91
C LYS A 77 -6.66 -9.86 -16.48
N ASP A 78 -5.45 -9.51 -16.12
CA ASP A 78 -5.14 -8.95 -14.81
C ASP A 78 -5.73 -7.55 -14.71
N TRP A 79 -6.06 -7.17 -13.50
CA TRP A 79 -6.67 -5.88 -13.22
C TRP A 79 -5.90 -4.70 -13.78
#